data_1673b483546a824ed3a843db4b341b4e
#
_entry.id   1673b483546a824ed3a843db4b341b4e
#
_cell.length_a   1.000
_cell.length_b   1.000
_cell.length_c   1.000
_cell.angle_alpha   90.00
_cell.angle_beta   90.00
_cell.angle_gamma   90.00
#
_symmetry.space_group_name_H-M   'P 1'
#
loop_
_entity.id
_entity.type
_entity.pdbx_description
1 polymer ?
#
loop_
_entity_poly.entity_id
_entity_poly.type
_entity_poly.pdbx_seq_one_letter_code
_entity_poly.pdbx_strand_id
1 'polypeptide(L)'
;MTHAGKGLSRRGFVGLSAGAGVAALIGQSVFGAQAPHSALVDGATFTYGTTGYGPEMDDAGLNPHANYSGWSCVRYGVGETLFKFSDSMEPESWLAESYEFADDTTVVIKLREGVRFSSGRDMDAQAVKECLDDLLAVHDRAPLDLEIDAIEADGMTLTITMKRPKPALINYLCDPYGAIIDMQAGVSADNNVAGTGPFVATSVSDTEIALVANADYWGGAPSLANVSVRSITDGDTLTMALQAGQIDASYGLPYASYALFENPSFNIESCETSRVFFAQANYASPVMSDPAVRHALALGIDKEGFVEILLNGRGAPAVGAFPSNFAFGNDTVSAPGYDPEEAKRVLEEAGWVDSDGDGVREKGGQRLHIVWLTYPGRQELPLLAESVQFSLGEIGFEVEVNCTANHTSIRTDTSAWDVYASALVTAPTGDPEYFFSATCVTGAPKNFGGYSNPDLDALAEQLSEEFDTGKRAELATQMQQVILDDDAYLFASHLTMGIVSRAGVSGIAPHPCDYYEVTAGLALA
;
A
#
# COMPACT_ATOMS: atom_id res chain seq x y z
N MET A 1 5.28 60.62 -0.13
CA MET A 1 5.82 60.45 -1.48
C MET A 1 5.56 58.98 -1.82
N THR A 2 4.39 58.63 -2.28
CA THR A 2 3.92 58.55 -3.69
C THR A 2 4.77 57.61 -4.57
N HIS A 3 4.29 56.42 -4.89
CA HIS A 3 3.60 56.00 -6.11
C HIS A 3 3.31 54.51 -6.00
N ALA A 4 2.07 54.06 -6.00
CA ALA A 4 1.15 53.75 -7.12
C ALA A 4 1.76 52.69 -8.06
N GLY A 5 1.23 51.49 -8.20
CA GLY A 5 -0.11 51.00 -8.47
C GLY A 5 -0.15 50.51 -9.89
N LYS A 6 -0.60 49.26 -10.09
CA LYS A 6 -1.47 48.92 -11.23
C LYS A 6 -1.82 47.40 -11.15
N GLY A 7 -3.06 47.19 -10.80
CA GLY A 7 -3.76 45.95 -11.06
C GLY A 7 -4.18 45.84 -12.51
N LEU A 8 -4.41 44.58 -12.92
CA LEU A 8 -5.15 44.25 -14.13
C LEU A 8 -6.23 43.22 -13.82
N SER A 9 -7.34 43.56 -14.26
CA SER A 9 -8.71 43.28 -14.01
C SER A 9 -9.20 42.00 -14.70
N ARG A 10 -10.20 41.41 -14.04
CA ARG A 10 -11.16 40.42 -14.60
C ARG A 10 -12.00 41.03 -15.72
N ARG A 11 -12.26 40.22 -16.76
CA ARG A 11 -13.46 40.13 -17.63
C ARG A 11 -13.13 39.14 -18.74
N GLY A 12 -13.87 38.09 -19.06
CA GLY A 12 -15.28 37.82 -18.96
C GLY A 12 -15.66 37.18 -20.27
N PHE A 13 -16.19 35.98 -20.26
CA PHE A 13 -17.03 35.53 -21.37
C PHE A 13 -18.21 34.71 -20.85
N VAL A 14 -19.37 35.22 -21.16
CA VAL A 14 -20.68 34.69 -20.84
C VAL A 14 -21.23 34.02 -22.10
N GLY A 15 -21.80 32.82 -21.89
CA GLY A 15 -23.06 32.40 -22.50
C GLY A 15 -23.01 31.64 -23.81
N LEU A 16 -23.54 30.43 -23.80
CA LEU A 16 -24.86 30.15 -24.38
C LEU A 16 -25.28 28.69 -24.07
N SER A 17 -26.47 28.57 -23.55
CA SER A 17 -27.23 27.35 -23.33
C SER A 17 -27.83 26.82 -24.64
N ALA A 18 -27.97 25.52 -24.74
CA ALA A 18 -29.18 24.74 -25.01
C ALA A 18 -28.93 23.53 -25.92
N GLY A 19 -29.53 22.40 -25.54
CA GLY A 19 -29.97 21.42 -26.51
C GLY A 19 -29.59 19.98 -26.17
N ALA A 20 -30.55 19.25 -25.65
CA ALA A 20 -30.53 17.82 -25.45
C ALA A 20 -30.20 17.02 -26.72
N GLY A 21 -29.46 15.94 -26.55
CA GLY A 21 -29.26 14.94 -27.61
C GLY A 21 -28.45 13.78 -27.07
N VAL A 22 -29.16 12.75 -26.59
CA VAL A 22 -28.58 11.42 -26.32
C VAL A 22 -28.09 10.87 -27.65
N ALA A 23 -26.79 10.71 -27.80
CA ALA A 23 -26.20 9.90 -28.86
C ALA A 23 -25.09 9.07 -28.22
N ALA A 24 -25.34 7.78 -28.12
CA ALA A 24 -24.32 6.78 -27.83
C ALA A 24 -23.21 6.88 -28.87
N LEU A 25 -22.03 7.37 -28.48
CA LEU A 25 -20.82 7.30 -29.26
C LEU A 25 -20.01 6.11 -28.75
N ILE A 26 -20.10 5.02 -29.51
CA ILE A 26 -19.13 3.94 -29.51
C ILE A 26 -17.78 4.58 -29.89
N GLY A 27 -16.94 4.84 -28.89
CA GLY A 27 -15.57 5.28 -29.10
C GLY A 27 -14.75 4.13 -29.66
N GLN A 28 -14.50 4.13 -30.96
CA GLN A 28 -13.41 3.35 -31.55
C GLN A 28 -12.11 3.90 -30.96
N SER A 29 -11.50 3.13 -30.06
CA SER A 29 -10.10 3.31 -29.67
C SER A 29 -9.25 3.15 -30.91
N VAL A 30 -8.68 4.24 -31.37
CA VAL A 30 -7.62 4.27 -32.38
C VAL A 30 -6.43 3.55 -31.75
N PHE A 31 -6.18 2.33 -32.17
CA PHE A 31 -4.91 1.65 -31.90
C PHE A 31 -3.79 2.56 -32.39
N GLY A 32 -3.07 3.17 -31.44
CA GLY A 32 -1.86 3.91 -31.70
C GLY A 32 -0.87 2.99 -32.41
N ALA A 33 -0.27 3.50 -33.48
CA ALA A 33 0.79 2.83 -34.20
C ALA A 33 1.85 2.37 -33.22
N GLN A 34 2.19 1.07 -33.24
CA GLN A 34 3.33 0.51 -32.53
C GLN A 34 4.55 1.40 -32.80
N ALA A 35 5.12 1.93 -31.72
CA ALA A 35 6.44 2.55 -31.80
C ALA A 35 7.44 1.51 -32.35
N PRO A 36 8.41 1.89 -33.17
CA PRO A 36 9.38 0.96 -33.69
C PRO A 36 10.09 0.29 -32.52
N HIS A 37 10.14 -1.05 -32.52
CA HIS A 37 10.88 -1.85 -31.54
C HIS A 37 12.29 -1.28 -31.43
N SER A 38 12.63 -0.67 -30.30
CA SER A 38 14.02 -0.34 -29.99
C SER A 38 14.78 -1.66 -29.91
N ALA A 39 15.88 -1.77 -30.67
CA ALA A 39 16.72 -2.95 -30.60
C ALA A 39 17.19 -3.13 -29.15
N LEU A 40 17.11 -4.37 -28.62
CA LEU A 40 17.67 -4.72 -27.30
C LEU A 40 19.07 -4.11 -27.18
N VAL A 41 19.35 -3.38 -26.10
CA VAL A 41 20.68 -2.85 -25.81
C VAL A 41 21.57 -4.07 -25.48
N ASP A 42 22.38 -4.48 -26.43
CA ASP A 42 23.14 -5.73 -26.40
C ASP A 42 24.14 -5.69 -25.24
N GLY A 43 23.90 -6.54 -24.22
CA GLY A 43 24.85 -6.78 -23.11
C GLY A 43 24.75 -5.86 -21.89
N ALA A 44 23.95 -4.80 -21.88
CA ALA A 44 23.75 -3.97 -20.68
C ALA A 44 22.82 -4.67 -19.68
N THR A 45 23.19 -4.66 -18.40
CA THR A 45 22.34 -5.13 -17.30
C THR A 45 21.88 -3.91 -16.51
N PHE A 46 20.58 -3.75 -16.37
CA PHE A 46 20.01 -2.79 -15.42
C PHE A 46 20.08 -3.41 -14.02
N THR A 47 20.63 -2.68 -13.07
CA THR A 47 20.76 -3.14 -11.69
C THR A 47 19.87 -2.32 -10.76
N TYR A 48 18.91 -2.98 -10.13
CA TYR A 48 17.98 -2.38 -9.17
C TYR A 48 18.36 -2.79 -7.75
N GLY A 49 18.59 -1.82 -6.86
CA GLY A 49 18.87 -2.04 -5.44
C GLY A 49 17.63 -1.77 -4.58
N THR A 50 17.33 -2.67 -3.66
CA THR A 50 16.17 -2.51 -2.74
C THR A 50 16.48 -3.05 -1.35
N THR A 51 15.87 -2.43 -0.32
CA THR A 51 15.86 -2.96 1.05
C THR A 51 14.65 -3.87 1.30
N GLY A 52 13.66 -3.86 0.40
CA GLY A 52 12.39 -4.60 0.54
C GLY A 52 12.42 -6.05 0.06
N TYR A 53 13.57 -6.54 -0.39
CA TYR A 53 13.79 -7.93 -0.80
C TYR A 53 14.99 -8.47 -0.02
N GLY A 54 14.79 -9.53 0.76
CA GLY A 54 15.88 -10.12 1.55
C GLY A 54 15.42 -11.19 2.52
N PRO A 55 16.36 -11.89 3.18
CA PRO A 55 16.10 -13.07 3.99
C PRO A 55 15.30 -12.82 5.28
N GLU A 56 15.06 -11.57 5.66
CA GLU A 56 14.18 -11.24 6.79
C GLU A 56 12.68 -11.34 6.45
N MET A 57 12.35 -11.40 5.16
CA MET A 57 11.05 -11.88 4.69
C MET A 57 11.22 -13.38 4.52
N ASP A 58 10.60 -14.19 5.35
CA ASP A 58 10.70 -15.66 5.44
C ASP A 58 10.51 -16.42 4.08
N ASP A 59 10.43 -15.69 2.96
CA ASP A 59 10.12 -16.16 1.63
C ASP A 59 10.89 -15.40 0.55
N ALA A 60 12.21 -15.54 0.54
CA ALA A 60 12.99 -15.16 -0.64
C ALA A 60 12.54 -16.04 -1.82
N GLY A 61 11.86 -15.44 -2.81
CA GLY A 61 11.41 -16.21 -3.96
C GLY A 61 10.40 -15.48 -4.82
N LEU A 62 9.94 -16.17 -5.83
CA LEU A 62 8.99 -15.67 -6.82
C LEU A 62 7.68 -16.51 -6.86
N ASN A 63 7.53 -17.49 -5.96
CA ASN A 63 6.31 -18.28 -5.89
C ASN A 63 5.15 -17.44 -5.31
N PRO A 64 4.15 -17.01 -6.10
CA PRO A 64 3.09 -16.15 -5.62
C PRO A 64 2.19 -16.81 -4.56
N HIS A 65 2.19 -18.15 -4.50
CA HIS A 65 1.39 -18.91 -3.54
C HIS A 65 2.07 -19.07 -2.17
N ALA A 66 3.28 -18.52 -1.97
CA ALA A 66 4.01 -18.59 -0.72
C ALA A 66 4.05 -17.20 -0.05
N ASN A 67 3.32 -17.02 1.06
CA ASN A 67 3.30 -15.81 1.90
C ASN A 67 3.17 -14.49 1.07
N TYR A 68 4.23 -13.67 1.06
CA TYR A 68 4.28 -12.39 0.33
C TYR A 68 5.17 -12.43 -0.92
N SER A 69 5.67 -13.59 -1.36
CA SER A 69 6.54 -13.72 -2.53
C SER A 69 5.88 -13.32 -3.85
N GLY A 70 4.55 -13.30 -3.91
CA GLY A 70 3.78 -12.74 -5.02
C GLY A 70 4.15 -11.29 -5.32
N TRP A 71 4.47 -10.49 -4.30
CA TRP A 71 4.94 -9.11 -4.51
C TRP A 71 6.22 -9.05 -5.33
N SER A 72 7.21 -9.88 -5.02
CA SER A 72 8.44 -9.97 -5.80
C SER A 72 8.18 -10.49 -7.21
N CYS A 73 7.28 -11.46 -7.37
CA CYS A 73 6.90 -12.04 -8.66
C CYS A 73 6.32 -10.97 -9.61
N VAL A 74 5.35 -10.18 -9.14
CA VAL A 74 4.70 -9.13 -9.94
C VAL A 74 5.60 -7.89 -10.04
N ARG A 75 6.19 -7.44 -8.94
CA ARG A 75 7.03 -6.25 -8.86
C ARG A 75 8.19 -6.28 -9.83
N TYR A 76 8.80 -7.43 -9.99
CA TYR A 76 9.97 -7.59 -10.87
C TYR A 76 9.61 -8.16 -12.25
N GLY A 77 8.32 -8.15 -12.63
CA GLY A 77 7.86 -8.44 -13.98
C GLY A 77 8.00 -9.89 -14.41
N VAL A 78 7.95 -10.85 -13.46
CA VAL A 78 7.98 -12.30 -13.76
C VAL A 78 6.57 -12.86 -13.93
N GLY A 79 5.64 -12.51 -13.04
CA GLY A 79 4.24 -12.91 -13.10
C GLY A 79 3.30 -11.72 -13.26
N GLU A 80 2.10 -12.00 -13.76
CA GLU A 80 1.01 -11.04 -13.93
C GLU A 80 -0.28 -11.61 -13.38
N THR A 81 -1.15 -10.73 -12.86
CA THR A 81 -2.48 -11.08 -12.33
C THR A 81 -3.55 -10.96 -13.44
N LEU A 82 -4.76 -11.44 -13.19
CA LEU A 82 -5.88 -11.29 -14.13
C LEU A 82 -6.20 -9.83 -14.40
N PHE A 83 -6.18 -9.02 -13.37
CA PHE A 83 -6.38 -7.56 -13.40
C PHE A 83 -5.20 -6.89 -12.71
N LYS A 84 -4.95 -5.61 -13.01
CA LYS A 84 -3.95 -4.76 -12.35
C LYS A 84 -4.59 -3.46 -11.90
N PHE A 85 -3.89 -2.69 -11.07
CA PHE A 85 -4.35 -1.36 -10.70
C PHE A 85 -3.83 -0.28 -11.66
N SER A 86 -4.69 0.71 -11.94
CA SER A 86 -4.29 2.01 -12.48
C SER A 86 -3.58 2.86 -11.42
N ASP A 87 -3.03 4.01 -11.83
CA ASP A 87 -2.45 5.00 -10.90
C ASP A 87 -3.47 5.55 -9.88
N SER A 88 -4.77 5.44 -10.16
CA SER A 88 -5.86 5.78 -9.23
C SER A 88 -6.36 4.58 -8.41
N MET A 89 -5.66 3.45 -8.44
CA MET A 89 -6.01 2.21 -7.74
C MET A 89 -7.33 1.57 -8.19
N GLU A 90 -7.80 1.89 -9.40
CA GLU A 90 -8.96 1.23 -10.01
C GLU A 90 -8.51 -0.04 -10.75
N PRO A 91 -9.24 -1.16 -10.67
CA PRO A 91 -8.92 -2.36 -11.43
C PRO A 91 -8.99 -2.16 -12.95
N GLU A 92 -7.94 -2.55 -13.65
CA GLU A 92 -7.85 -2.55 -15.11
C GLU A 92 -7.59 -3.96 -15.65
N SER A 93 -8.01 -4.22 -16.89
CA SER A 93 -7.73 -5.46 -17.60
C SER A 93 -6.22 -5.70 -17.76
N TRP A 94 -5.75 -6.91 -17.44
CA TRP A 94 -4.36 -7.33 -17.68
C TRP A 94 -4.32 -8.67 -18.43
N LEU A 95 -4.23 -9.83 -17.75
CA LEU A 95 -4.38 -11.15 -18.38
C LEU A 95 -5.85 -11.46 -18.72
N ALA A 96 -6.80 -10.83 -18.04
CA ALA A 96 -8.21 -10.79 -18.45
C ALA A 96 -8.47 -9.61 -19.39
N GLU A 97 -9.30 -9.82 -20.42
CA GLU A 97 -9.78 -8.76 -21.31
C GLU A 97 -10.99 -8.02 -20.73
N SER A 98 -11.89 -8.76 -20.06
CA SER A 98 -13.13 -8.23 -19.49
C SER A 98 -13.71 -9.16 -18.44
N TYR A 99 -14.64 -8.64 -17.67
CA TYR A 99 -15.46 -9.42 -16.75
C TYR A 99 -16.91 -8.91 -16.74
N GLU A 100 -17.82 -9.77 -16.28
CA GLU A 100 -19.23 -9.44 -16.05
C GLU A 100 -19.75 -10.26 -14.88
N PHE A 101 -20.40 -9.61 -13.91
CA PHE A 101 -21.15 -10.30 -12.86
C PHE A 101 -22.46 -10.82 -13.46
N ALA A 102 -22.62 -12.14 -13.57
CA ALA A 102 -23.83 -12.79 -14.03
C ALA A 102 -24.95 -12.69 -12.97
N ASP A 103 -24.55 -12.70 -11.71
CA ASP A 103 -25.35 -12.43 -10.51
C ASP A 103 -24.42 -12.01 -9.36
N ASP A 104 -24.98 -11.77 -8.16
CA ASP A 104 -24.21 -11.26 -6.98
C ASP A 104 -23.12 -12.23 -6.50
N THR A 105 -23.14 -13.48 -6.93
CA THR A 105 -22.20 -14.53 -6.53
C THR A 105 -21.44 -15.18 -7.68
N THR A 106 -21.66 -14.75 -8.91
CA THR A 106 -21.04 -15.36 -10.10
C THR A 106 -20.45 -14.31 -11.03
N VAL A 107 -19.16 -14.42 -11.31
CA VAL A 107 -18.48 -13.58 -12.31
C VAL A 107 -17.96 -14.44 -13.45
N VAL A 108 -18.14 -13.93 -14.68
CA VAL A 108 -17.62 -14.51 -15.92
C VAL A 108 -16.46 -13.62 -16.39
N ILE A 109 -15.29 -14.20 -16.56
CA ILE A 109 -14.05 -13.51 -16.95
C ILE A 109 -13.61 -14.03 -18.30
N LYS A 110 -13.39 -13.13 -19.25
CA LYS A 110 -12.80 -13.45 -20.55
C LYS A 110 -11.29 -13.21 -20.50
N LEU A 111 -10.51 -14.24 -20.81
CA LEU A 111 -9.05 -14.17 -20.83
C LEU A 111 -8.51 -13.62 -22.15
N ARG A 112 -7.33 -13.01 -22.08
CA ARG A 112 -6.58 -12.52 -23.25
C ARG A 112 -6.03 -13.67 -24.05
N GLU A 113 -6.23 -13.64 -25.37
CA GLU A 113 -5.66 -14.61 -26.30
C GLU A 113 -4.16 -14.34 -26.57
N GLY A 114 -3.41 -15.39 -26.89
CA GLY A 114 -2.01 -15.30 -27.30
C GLY A 114 -1.00 -15.07 -26.16
N VAL A 115 -1.42 -15.17 -24.91
CA VAL A 115 -0.52 -15.14 -23.75
C VAL A 115 0.16 -16.51 -23.60
N ARG A 116 1.47 -16.49 -23.33
CA ARG A 116 2.27 -17.69 -23.07
C ARG A 116 3.07 -17.56 -21.79
N PHE A 117 3.19 -18.64 -21.06
CA PHE A 117 4.13 -18.76 -19.96
C PHE A 117 5.57 -18.83 -20.48
N SER A 118 6.52 -18.44 -19.66
CA SER A 118 7.95 -18.58 -19.95
C SER A 118 8.41 -20.04 -20.12
N SER A 119 7.61 -21.01 -19.69
CA SER A 119 7.79 -22.44 -19.99
C SER A 119 7.50 -22.80 -21.46
N GLY A 120 6.80 -21.91 -22.20
CA GLY A 120 6.33 -22.13 -23.57
C GLY A 120 4.92 -22.70 -23.68
N ARG A 121 4.23 -23.00 -22.57
CA ARG A 121 2.81 -23.38 -22.53
C ARG A 121 1.94 -22.15 -22.84
N ASP A 122 0.88 -22.36 -23.64
CA ASP A 122 -0.14 -21.31 -23.85
C ASP A 122 -1.00 -21.17 -22.58
N MET A 123 -1.38 -19.92 -22.22
CA MET A 123 -2.31 -19.63 -21.13
C MET A 123 -3.75 -19.72 -21.65
N ASP A 124 -4.53 -20.61 -21.08
CA ASP A 124 -5.98 -20.76 -21.31
C ASP A 124 -6.72 -20.77 -19.95
N ALA A 125 -8.05 -20.85 -19.98
CA ALA A 125 -8.83 -20.86 -18.74
C ALA A 125 -8.53 -22.09 -17.87
N GLN A 126 -8.12 -23.21 -18.45
CA GLN A 126 -7.73 -24.39 -17.69
C GLN A 126 -6.42 -24.16 -16.91
N ALA A 127 -5.43 -23.50 -17.54
CA ALA A 127 -4.17 -23.15 -16.87
C ALA A 127 -4.38 -22.15 -15.74
N VAL A 128 -5.23 -21.14 -15.96
CA VAL A 128 -5.61 -20.17 -14.92
C VAL A 128 -6.34 -20.85 -13.76
N LYS A 129 -7.29 -21.76 -14.06
CA LYS A 129 -7.98 -22.55 -13.03
C LYS A 129 -7.01 -23.38 -12.22
N GLU A 130 -6.08 -24.10 -12.86
CA GLU A 130 -5.05 -24.92 -12.16
C GLU A 130 -4.25 -24.05 -11.17
N CYS A 131 -3.87 -22.82 -11.57
CA CYS A 131 -3.13 -21.89 -10.74
C CYS A 131 -3.98 -21.39 -9.56
N LEU A 132 -5.22 -20.95 -9.81
CA LEU A 132 -6.09 -20.46 -8.74
C LEU A 132 -6.54 -21.56 -7.78
N ASP A 133 -6.78 -22.79 -8.27
CA ASP A 133 -7.10 -23.94 -7.39
C ASP A 133 -5.94 -24.25 -6.43
N ASP A 134 -4.68 -24.19 -6.89
CA ASP A 134 -3.51 -24.37 -6.04
C ASP A 134 -3.38 -23.22 -5.05
N LEU A 135 -3.53 -21.97 -5.50
CA LEU A 135 -3.54 -20.77 -4.63
C LEU A 135 -4.54 -20.94 -3.48
N LEU A 136 -5.78 -21.36 -3.79
CA LEU A 136 -6.83 -21.55 -2.78
C LEU A 136 -6.53 -22.71 -1.83
N ALA A 137 -5.72 -23.70 -2.26
CA ALA A 137 -5.38 -24.87 -1.44
C ALA A 137 -4.21 -24.61 -0.48
N VAL A 138 -3.25 -23.74 -0.84
CA VAL A 138 -1.99 -23.61 -0.09
C VAL A 138 -1.75 -22.25 0.55
N HIS A 139 -2.36 -21.16 0.03
CA HIS A 139 -2.10 -19.80 0.50
C HIS A 139 -2.94 -19.46 1.73
N ASP A 140 -2.33 -18.89 2.77
CA ASP A 140 -2.99 -18.61 4.06
C ASP A 140 -4.11 -17.55 3.96
N ARG A 141 -3.97 -16.55 3.08
CA ARG A 141 -4.91 -15.42 2.96
C ARG A 141 -5.92 -15.60 1.83
N ALA A 142 -5.50 -16.08 0.67
CA ALA A 142 -6.33 -16.06 -0.54
C ALA A 142 -7.69 -16.77 -0.38
N PRO A 143 -7.83 -17.92 0.32
CA PRO A 143 -9.14 -18.54 0.54
C PRO A 143 -10.12 -17.69 1.34
N LEU A 144 -9.60 -16.84 2.24
CA LEU A 144 -10.39 -15.94 3.08
C LEU A 144 -10.74 -14.65 2.34
N ASP A 145 -9.78 -14.13 1.57
CA ASP A 145 -9.93 -12.89 0.83
C ASP A 145 -10.86 -13.06 -0.39
N LEU A 146 -10.72 -14.15 -1.13
CA LEU A 146 -11.44 -14.42 -2.38
C LEU A 146 -12.81 -15.08 -2.16
N GLU A 147 -12.96 -15.90 -1.11
CA GLU A 147 -14.20 -16.62 -0.77
C GLU A 147 -14.81 -17.41 -1.95
N ILE A 148 -13.96 -17.94 -2.83
CA ILE A 148 -14.36 -18.72 -4.00
C ILE A 148 -14.92 -20.09 -3.56
N ASP A 149 -16.05 -20.50 -4.13
CA ASP A 149 -16.66 -21.81 -3.98
C ASP A 149 -16.29 -22.73 -5.14
N ALA A 150 -16.36 -22.23 -6.37
CA ALA A 150 -16.05 -23.01 -7.58
C ALA A 150 -15.42 -22.15 -8.68
N ILE A 151 -14.56 -22.79 -9.48
CA ILE A 151 -13.99 -22.23 -10.70
C ILE A 151 -14.25 -23.20 -11.85
N GLU A 152 -14.87 -22.72 -12.93
CA GLU A 152 -15.10 -23.46 -14.17
C GLU A 152 -14.30 -22.82 -15.31
N ALA A 153 -13.73 -23.66 -16.18
CA ALA A 153 -12.90 -23.24 -17.31
C ALA A 153 -13.48 -23.78 -18.62
N ASP A 154 -13.72 -22.91 -19.60
CA ASP A 154 -14.14 -23.27 -20.95
C ASP A 154 -13.41 -22.41 -22.00
N GLY A 155 -12.43 -22.99 -22.68
CA GLY A 155 -11.60 -22.30 -23.68
C GLY A 155 -10.85 -21.11 -23.08
N MET A 156 -11.29 -19.89 -23.39
CA MET A 156 -10.73 -18.63 -22.87
C MET A 156 -11.68 -17.95 -21.86
N THR A 157 -12.66 -18.69 -21.35
CA THR A 157 -13.64 -18.16 -20.38
C THR A 157 -13.46 -18.86 -19.05
N LEU A 158 -13.33 -18.06 -17.99
CA LEU A 158 -13.29 -18.51 -16.60
C LEU A 158 -14.59 -18.06 -15.92
N THR A 159 -15.29 -18.96 -15.26
CA THR A 159 -16.44 -18.63 -14.43
C THR A 159 -16.10 -18.91 -12.97
N ILE A 160 -16.20 -17.89 -12.14
CA ILE A 160 -15.92 -17.97 -10.70
C ILE A 160 -17.23 -17.79 -9.94
N THR A 161 -17.56 -18.77 -9.09
CA THR A 161 -18.69 -18.70 -8.16
C THR A 161 -18.16 -18.47 -6.74
N MET A 162 -18.65 -17.44 -6.04
CA MET A 162 -18.29 -17.09 -4.69
C MET A 162 -19.27 -17.71 -3.68
N LYS A 163 -18.81 -17.93 -2.44
CA LYS A 163 -19.62 -18.46 -1.33
C LYS A 163 -20.73 -17.51 -0.87
N ARG A 164 -20.54 -16.22 -1.10
CA ARG A 164 -21.45 -15.12 -0.80
C ARG A 164 -21.18 -13.95 -1.75
N PRO A 165 -22.05 -12.94 -1.85
CA PRO A 165 -21.74 -11.73 -2.61
C PRO A 165 -20.37 -11.17 -2.24
N LYS A 166 -19.54 -10.85 -3.27
CA LYS A 166 -18.18 -10.33 -3.10
C LYS A 166 -17.93 -9.19 -4.09
N PRO A 167 -18.43 -7.98 -3.80
CA PRO A 167 -18.29 -6.83 -4.70
C PRO A 167 -16.84 -6.51 -5.07
N ALA A 168 -15.93 -6.64 -4.12
CA ALA A 168 -14.52 -6.36 -4.30
C ALA A 168 -13.70 -7.50 -4.93
N LEU A 169 -14.33 -8.58 -5.46
CA LEU A 169 -13.59 -9.73 -6.01
C LEU A 169 -12.55 -9.32 -7.07
N ILE A 170 -12.94 -8.42 -8.01
CA ILE A 170 -12.02 -7.99 -9.08
C ILE A 170 -10.81 -7.26 -8.50
N ASN A 171 -11.00 -6.47 -7.45
CA ASN A 171 -9.93 -5.80 -6.72
C ASN A 171 -8.98 -6.83 -6.07
N TYR A 172 -9.52 -7.87 -5.44
CA TYR A 172 -8.72 -8.95 -4.86
C TYR A 172 -7.96 -9.79 -5.92
N LEU A 173 -8.48 -9.89 -7.15
CA LEU A 173 -7.79 -10.55 -8.27
C LEU A 173 -6.62 -9.71 -8.85
N CYS A 174 -6.40 -8.49 -8.34
CA CYS A 174 -5.20 -7.69 -8.59
C CYS A 174 -4.08 -7.96 -7.56
N ASP A 175 -4.38 -8.59 -6.41
CA ASP A 175 -3.36 -8.86 -5.37
C ASP A 175 -2.29 -9.81 -5.94
N PRO A 176 -1.01 -9.54 -5.73
CA PRO A 176 0.11 -10.32 -6.26
C PRO A 176 0.11 -11.82 -5.96
N TYR A 177 -0.56 -12.27 -4.90
CA TYR A 177 -0.72 -13.72 -4.69
C TYR A 177 -1.49 -14.39 -5.83
N GLY A 178 -2.35 -13.64 -6.52
CA GLY A 178 -3.11 -14.07 -7.69
C GLY A 178 -2.33 -14.06 -9.01
N ALA A 179 -1.00 -13.88 -8.99
CA ALA A 179 -0.18 -13.95 -10.19
C ALA A 179 -0.28 -15.33 -10.83
N ILE A 180 -0.57 -15.36 -12.14
CA ILE A 180 -0.81 -16.58 -12.88
C ILE A 180 0.53 -17.19 -13.30
N ILE A 181 0.79 -18.40 -12.84
CA ILE A 181 2.00 -19.19 -13.14
C ILE A 181 1.64 -20.55 -13.75
N ASP A 182 2.57 -21.14 -14.50
CA ASP A 182 2.39 -22.47 -15.05
C ASP A 182 2.58 -23.57 -13.99
N MET A 183 1.49 -24.10 -13.48
CA MET A 183 1.51 -25.18 -12.48
C MET A 183 2.10 -26.48 -13.00
N GLN A 184 2.12 -26.70 -14.34
CA GLN A 184 2.72 -27.91 -14.93
C GLN A 184 4.25 -27.81 -15.01
N ALA A 185 4.80 -26.60 -15.10
CA ALA A 185 6.24 -26.38 -14.96
C ALA A 185 6.69 -26.54 -13.50
N GLY A 186 5.77 -26.28 -12.55
CA GLY A 186 6.03 -26.35 -11.12
C GLY A 186 6.89 -25.19 -10.59
N VAL A 187 7.13 -25.21 -9.28
CA VAL A 187 8.03 -24.28 -8.59
C VAL A 187 9.38 -24.96 -8.39
N SER A 188 10.45 -24.29 -8.77
CA SER A 188 11.80 -24.83 -8.62
C SER A 188 12.30 -24.79 -7.16
N ALA A 189 13.42 -25.46 -6.87
CA ALA A 189 13.98 -25.55 -5.52
C ALA A 189 14.47 -24.19 -4.96
N ASP A 190 14.73 -23.22 -5.83
CA ASP A 190 15.07 -21.83 -5.50
C ASP A 190 13.85 -20.89 -5.54
N ASN A 191 12.63 -21.44 -5.45
CA ASN A 191 11.36 -20.72 -5.51
C ASN A 191 11.16 -19.86 -6.78
N ASN A 192 11.76 -20.25 -7.90
CA ASN A 192 11.52 -19.64 -9.21
C ASN A 192 10.29 -20.27 -9.89
N VAL A 193 9.60 -19.51 -10.73
CA VAL A 193 8.35 -19.89 -11.39
C VAL A 193 8.36 -19.53 -12.87
N ALA A 194 7.52 -20.21 -13.65
CA ALA A 194 7.23 -19.85 -15.02
C ALA A 194 5.98 -18.96 -15.08
N GLY A 195 6.17 -17.65 -15.12
CA GLY A 195 5.09 -16.65 -15.24
C GLY A 195 4.85 -16.21 -16.67
N THR A 196 4.00 -15.20 -16.83
CA THR A 196 3.58 -14.61 -18.10
C THR A 196 4.26 -13.28 -18.41
N GLY A 197 5.06 -12.76 -17.48
CA GLY A 197 5.57 -11.40 -17.49
C GLY A 197 6.67 -11.12 -18.51
N PRO A 198 7.09 -9.83 -18.60
CA PRO A 198 8.12 -9.37 -19.54
C PRO A 198 9.54 -9.91 -19.26
N PHE A 199 9.79 -10.44 -18.06
CA PHE A 199 11.08 -10.99 -17.69
C PHE A 199 10.95 -12.43 -17.17
N VAL A 200 12.03 -13.21 -17.37
CA VAL A 200 12.17 -14.59 -16.88
C VAL A 200 13.32 -14.64 -15.90
N ALA A 201 13.09 -15.13 -14.69
CA ALA A 201 14.15 -15.31 -13.72
C ALA A 201 15.04 -16.50 -14.10
N THR A 202 16.35 -16.27 -14.15
CA THR A 202 17.37 -17.31 -14.42
C THR A 202 18.03 -17.82 -13.15
N SER A 203 17.97 -17.02 -12.07
CA SER A 203 18.37 -17.45 -10.73
C SER A 203 17.67 -16.59 -9.68
N VAL A 204 17.40 -17.21 -8.53
CA VAL A 204 16.82 -16.57 -7.35
C VAL A 204 17.69 -16.92 -6.15
N SER A 205 18.10 -15.91 -5.39
CA SER A 205 18.86 -16.09 -4.15
C SER A 205 18.48 -15.02 -3.13
N ASP A 206 18.95 -15.15 -1.89
CA ASP A 206 18.69 -14.18 -0.81
C ASP A 206 19.25 -12.77 -1.10
N THR A 207 20.18 -12.64 -2.04
CA THR A 207 20.86 -11.37 -2.34
C THR A 207 20.61 -10.85 -3.75
N GLU A 208 20.17 -11.69 -4.68
CA GLU A 208 19.99 -11.29 -6.08
C GLU A 208 18.94 -12.16 -6.79
N ILE A 209 18.08 -11.52 -7.58
CA ILE A 209 17.27 -12.13 -8.63
C ILE A 209 17.85 -11.69 -9.97
N ALA A 210 18.31 -12.63 -10.79
CA ALA A 210 18.78 -12.37 -12.14
C ALA A 210 17.67 -12.67 -13.14
N LEU A 211 17.37 -11.68 -13.99
CA LEU A 211 16.28 -11.73 -14.96
C LEU A 211 16.81 -11.52 -16.37
N VAL A 212 16.19 -12.20 -17.33
CA VAL A 212 16.39 -11.98 -18.77
C VAL A 212 15.08 -11.61 -19.44
N ALA A 213 15.14 -10.85 -20.54
CA ALA A 213 13.96 -10.47 -21.28
C ALA A 213 13.18 -11.71 -21.78
N ASN A 214 11.87 -11.70 -21.63
CA ASN A 214 10.95 -12.64 -22.27
C ASN A 214 10.71 -12.16 -23.71
N ALA A 215 11.39 -12.77 -24.69
CA ALA A 215 11.30 -12.39 -26.09
C ALA A 215 9.87 -12.62 -26.68
N ASP A 216 9.12 -13.55 -26.09
CA ASP A 216 7.77 -13.92 -26.49
C ASP A 216 6.69 -13.24 -25.64
N TYR A 217 7.05 -12.18 -24.90
CA TYR A 217 6.12 -11.46 -24.06
C TYR A 217 4.94 -10.88 -24.88
N TRP A 218 3.73 -11.20 -24.50
CA TRP A 218 2.51 -10.83 -25.21
C TRP A 218 2.31 -9.31 -25.34
N GLY A 219 2.81 -8.51 -24.37
CA GLY A 219 2.77 -7.04 -24.37
C GLY A 219 3.87 -6.37 -25.21
N GLY A 220 4.69 -7.14 -25.92
CA GLY A 220 5.83 -6.68 -26.73
C GLY A 220 7.17 -6.87 -25.99
N ALA A 221 8.23 -7.13 -26.76
CA ALA A 221 9.55 -7.45 -26.23
C ALA A 221 10.08 -6.28 -25.35
N PRO A 222 10.60 -6.56 -24.13
CA PRO A 222 11.26 -5.56 -23.29
C PRO A 222 12.44 -4.88 -24.01
N SER A 223 12.71 -3.63 -23.64
CA SER A 223 13.86 -2.88 -24.19
C SER A 223 15.19 -3.35 -23.63
N LEU A 224 15.21 -3.91 -22.42
CA LEU A 224 16.42 -4.40 -21.74
C LEU A 224 16.55 -5.90 -21.89
N ALA A 225 17.78 -6.37 -22.17
CA ALA A 225 18.08 -7.80 -22.25
C ALA A 225 18.19 -8.45 -20.86
N ASN A 226 18.76 -7.73 -19.87
CA ASN A 226 19.05 -8.26 -18.54
C ASN A 226 18.69 -7.27 -17.44
N VAL A 227 18.16 -7.80 -16.33
CA VAL A 227 17.89 -7.06 -15.10
C VAL A 227 18.46 -7.85 -13.92
N SER A 228 19.12 -7.17 -12.99
CA SER A 228 19.58 -7.71 -11.71
C SER A 228 18.90 -6.94 -10.58
N VAL A 229 18.09 -7.63 -9.78
CA VAL A 229 17.50 -7.06 -8.57
C VAL A 229 18.33 -7.48 -7.37
N ARG A 230 18.90 -6.51 -6.64
CA ARG A 230 19.81 -6.76 -5.51
C ARG A 230 19.19 -6.38 -4.18
N SER A 231 19.25 -7.30 -3.23
CA SER A 231 18.91 -7.04 -1.84
C SER A 231 20.09 -6.38 -1.13
N ILE A 232 19.92 -5.13 -0.70
CA ILE A 232 20.89 -4.35 0.07
C ILE A 232 20.15 -3.78 1.27
N THR A 233 20.11 -4.53 2.35
CA THR A 233 19.27 -4.22 3.53
C THR A 233 19.75 -3.01 4.34
N ASP A 234 21.04 -2.68 4.25
CA ASP A 234 21.61 -1.49 4.90
C ASP A 234 21.45 -0.25 4.00
N GLY A 235 20.72 0.75 4.48
CA GLY A 235 20.36 1.94 3.71
C GLY A 235 21.56 2.83 3.34
N ASP A 236 22.59 2.90 4.17
CA ASP A 236 23.80 3.67 3.87
C ASP A 236 24.61 2.97 2.78
N THR A 237 24.72 1.65 2.83
CA THR A 237 25.34 0.83 1.78
C THR A 237 24.59 0.98 0.46
N LEU A 238 23.24 0.98 0.49
CA LEU A 238 22.38 1.19 -0.68
C LEU A 238 22.62 2.59 -1.28
N THR A 239 22.69 3.63 -0.43
CA THR A 239 23.01 5.00 -0.81
C THR A 239 24.36 5.09 -1.53
N MET A 240 25.41 4.49 -0.95
CA MET A 240 26.74 4.48 -1.54
C MET A 240 26.79 3.71 -2.86
N ALA A 241 26.07 2.60 -2.98
CA ALA A 241 26.02 1.80 -4.21
C ALA A 241 25.41 2.60 -5.37
N LEU A 242 24.31 3.35 -5.10
CA LEU A 242 23.70 4.21 -6.12
C LEU A 242 24.59 5.39 -6.51
N GLN A 243 25.21 6.07 -5.54
CA GLN A 243 26.17 7.16 -5.83
C GLN A 243 27.38 6.70 -6.64
N ALA A 244 27.88 5.50 -6.36
CA ALA A 244 29.03 4.92 -7.07
C ALA A 244 28.66 4.33 -8.44
N GLY A 245 27.37 4.30 -8.83
CA GLY A 245 26.89 3.70 -10.07
C GLY A 245 27.03 2.17 -10.10
N GLN A 246 27.03 1.52 -8.94
CA GLN A 246 26.99 0.06 -8.81
C GLN A 246 25.58 -0.50 -8.99
N ILE A 247 24.59 0.36 -8.81
CA ILE A 247 23.16 0.14 -9.13
C ILE A 247 22.65 1.34 -9.92
N ASP A 248 21.63 1.12 -10.75
CA ASP A 248 21.07 2.13 -11.66
C ASP A 248 19.85 2.82 -11.08
N ALA A 249 19.13 2.14 -10.22
CA ALA A 249 18.00 2.70 -9.48
C ALA A 249 17.87 2.02 -8.11
N SER A 250 17.13 2.66 -7.21
CA SER A 250 16.94 2.18 -5.84
C SER A 250 15.61 2.58 -5.24
N TYR A 251 15.04 1.67 -4.45
CA TYR A 251 13.98 1.91 -3.47
C TYR A 251 14.49 1.63 -2.05
N GLY A 252 13.98 2.39 -1.07
CA GLY A 252 14.29 2.17 0.36
C GLY A 252 15.52 2.93 0.87
N LEU A 253 15.93 4.01 0.17
CA LEU A 253 16.95 4.92 0.68
C LEU A 253 16.51 5.58 2.00
N PRO A 254 17.44 5.81 2.96
CA PRO A 254 17.17 6.63 4.13
C PRO A 254 16.70 8.04 3.73
N TYR A 255 15.74 8.61 4.45
CA TYR A 255 15.19 9.93 4.15
C TYR A 255 16.27 11.01 4.09
N ALA A 256 17.23 10.99 4.99
CA ALA A 256 18.37 11.92 5.00
C ALA A 256 19.27 11.82 3.75
N SER A 257 19.24 10.69 3.04
CA SER A 257 20.10 10.46 1.87
C SER A 257 19.56 11.11 0.60
N TYR A 258 18.27 11.43 0.52
CA TYR A 258 17.67 11.96 -0.72
C TYR A 258 18.30 13.27 -1.20
N ALA A 259 18.72 14.14 -0.28
CA ALA A 259 19.42 15.37 -0.61
C ALA A 259 20.73 15.16 -1.44
N LEU A 260 21.34 13.97 -1.35
CA LEU A 260 22.54 13.62 -2.14
C LEU A 260 22.21 13.41 -3.62
N PHE A 261 20.94 13.16 -3.94
CA PHE A 261 20.45 12.83 -5.27
C PHE A 261 19.66 13.97 -5.94
N GLU A 262 19.46 15.10 -5.27
CA GLU A 262 18.82 16.29 -5.80
C GLU A 262 19.75 17.07 -6.74
N ASN A 263 20.18 16.42 -7.83
CA ASN A 263 21.06 16.99 -8.83
C ASN A 263 20.81 16.33 -10.21
N PRO A 264 21.27 16.95 -11.34
CA PRO A 264 20.95 16.47 -12.70
C PRO A 264 21.43 15.07 -13.07
N SER A 265 22.23 14.41 -12.23
CA SER A 265 22.71 13.04 -12.49
C SER A 265 21.72 11.96 -12.06
N PHE A 266 20.65 12.36 -11.37
CA PHE A 266 19.64 11.46 -10.83
C PHE A 266 18.22 11.99 -11.10
N ASN A 267 17.26 11.08 -11.15
CA ASN A 267 15.83 11.35 -11.13
C ASN A 267 15.27 10.84 -9.79
N ILE A 268 14.33 11.58 -9.22
CA ILE A 268 13.58 11.17 -8.03
C ILE A 268 12.11 11.15 -8.42
N GLU A 269 11.52 9.97 -8.49
CA GLU A 269 10.10 9.77 -8.72
C GLU A 269 9.43 9.39 -7.40
N SER A 270 8.26 9.95 -7.12
CA SER A 270 7.54 9.69 -5.86
C SER A 270 6.05 9.59 -6.08
N CYS A 271 5.37 8.73 -5.31
CA CYS A 271 3.91 8.68 -5.25
C CYS A 271 3.43 8.40 -3.82
N GLU A 272 2.25 8.88 -3.47
CA GLU A 272 1.57 8.49 -2.24
C GLU A 272 1.03 7.06 -2.38
N THR A 273 1.17 6.30 -1.29
CA THR A 273 0.67 4.92 -1.22
C THR A 273 -0.38 4.79 -0.13
N SER A 274 -1.21 3.75 -0.18
CA SER A 274 -2.12 3.42 0.92
C SER A 274 -1.43 2.82 2.16
N ARG A 275 -0.09 2.88 2.23
CA ARG A 275 0.61 2.54 3.48
C ARG A 275 0.53 3.69 4.45
N VAL A 276 -0.08 3.45 5.60
CA VAL A 276 -0.20 4.42 6.68
C VAL A 276 0.61 3.97 7.91
N PHE A 277 1.25 4.93 8.55
CA PHE A 277 1.83 4.77 9.89
C PHE A 277 0.80 5.27 10.90
N PHE A 278 0.37 4.38 11.76
CA PHE A 278 -0.74 4.63 12.67
C PHE A 278 -0.55 3.91 14.01
N ALA A 279 -1.32 4.31 14.99
CA ALA A 279 -1.32 3.68 16.31
C ALA A 279 -2.74 3.29 16.73
N GLN A 280 -2.85 2.17 17.43
CA GLN A 280 -4.07 1.66 18.03
C GLN A 280 -4.03 1.88 19.53
N ALA A 281 -5.07 2.49 20.10
CA ALA A 281 -5.24 2.57 21.54
C ALA A 281 -5.67 1.20 22.10
N ASN A 282 -5.07 0.81 23.22
CA ASN A 282 -5.44 -0.42 23.94
C ASN A 282 -6.59 -0.16 24.90
N TYR A 283 -7.78 -0.60 24.55
CA TYR A 283 -8.99 -0.40 25.37
C TYR A 283 -8.98 -1.19 26.70
N ALA A 284 -8.09 -2.17 26.84
CA ALA A 284 -7.89 -2.88 28.10
C ALA A 284 -6.96 -2.11 29.07
N SER A 285 -6.24 -1.09 28.58
CA SER A 285 -5.39 -0.24 29.41
C SER A 285 -6.25 0.67 30.31
N PRO A 286 -5.97 0.75 31.60
CA PRO A 286 -6.65 1.69 32.50
C PRO A 286 -6.53 3.16 32.07
N VAL A 287 -5.41 3.55 31.45
CA VAL A 287 -5.15 4.92 30.97
C VAL A 287 -5.90 5.16 29.66
N MET A 288 -5.77 4.24 28.68
CA MET A 288 -6.41 4.36 27.36
C MET A 288 -7.93 4.14 27.41
N SER A 289 -8.48 3.55 28.46
CA SER A 289 -9.94 3.45 28.64
C SER A 289 -10.63 4.80 28.89
N ASP A 290 -9.87 5.83 29.33
CA ASP A 290 -10.39 7.21 29.50
C ASP A 290 -10.42 7.92 28.13
N PRO A 291 -11.61 8.30 27.60
CA PRO A 291 -11.70 8.97 26.30
C PRO A 291 -10.97 10.32 26.26
N ALA A 292 -10.89 11.03 27.39
CA ALA A 292 -10.14 12.30 27.45
C ALA A 292 -8.65 12.10 27.22
N VAL A 293 -8.09 10.96 27.64
CA VAL A 293 -6.68 10.61 27.39
C VAL A 293 -6.46 10.30 25.92
N ARG A 294 -7.36 9.52 25.28
CA ARG A 294 -7.25 9.23 23.84
C ARG A 294 -7.38 10.51 23.01
N HIS A 295 -8.32 11.39 23.37
CA HIS A 295 -8.49 12.68 22.68
C HIS A 295 -7.27 13.59 22.85
N ALA A 296 -6.73 13.70 24.06
CA ALA A 296 -5.50 14.46 24.31
C ALA A 296 -4.29 13.90 23.55
N LEU A 297 -4.21 12.58 23.40
CA LEU A 297 -3.18 11.91 22.61
C LEU A 297 -3.32 12.25 21.13
N ALA A 298 -4.54 12.29 20.57
CA ALA A 298 -4.80 12.71 19.20
C ALA A 298 -4.40 14.17 18.93
N LEU A 299 -4.71 15.08 19.87
CA LEU A 299 -4.32 16.49 19.83
C LEU A 299 -2.82 16.73 20.07
N GLY A 300 -2.14 15.80 20.74
CA GLY A 300 -0.74 15.93 21.14
C GLY A 300 0.28 15.44 20.11
N ILE A 301 -0.15 14.86 18.98
CA ILE A 301 0.76 14.35 17.94
C ILE A 301 0.94 15.39 16.83
N ASP A 302 2.15 15.94 16.71
CA ASP A 302 2.54 16.87 15.65
C ASP A 302 2.85 16.11 14.34
N LYS A 303 1.82 15.84 13.54
CA LYS A 303 1.91 15.10 12.28
C LYS A 303 2.65 15.87 11.20
N GLU A 304 2.44 17.18 11.10
CA GLU A 304 3.14 18.06 10.17
C GLU A 304 4.63 18.12 10.51
N GLY A 305 4.97 18.35 11.78
CA GLY A 305 6.37 18.36 12.23
C GLY A 305 7.06 17.02 12.04
N PHE A 306 6.34 15.90 12.25
CA PHE A 306 6.84 14.56 11.96
C PHE A 306 7.21 14.42 10.48
N VAL A 307 6.31 14.78 9.56
CA VAL A 307 6.54 14.65 8.11
C VAL A 307 7.62 15.62 7.63
N GLU A 308 7.50 16.90 7.93
CA GLU A 308 8.39 17.93 7.39
C GLU A 308 9.81 17.83 7.93
N ILE A 309 9.97 17.52 9.20
CA ILE A 309 11.28 17.54 9.88
C ILE A 309 11.93 16.16 9.88
N LEU A 310 11.20 15.13 10.34
CA LEU A 310 11.81 13.81 10.55
C LEU A 310 11.81 12.96 9.28
N LEU A 311 10.79 13.12 8.42
CA LEU A 311 10.74 12.45 7.11
C LEU A 311 11.28 13.30 5.96
N ASN A 312 11.81 14.50 6.23
CA ASN A 312 12.29 15.45 5.21
C ASN A 312 11.23 15.73 4.11
N GLY A 313 9.96 15.90 4.50
CA GLY A 313 8.85 16.11 3.58
C GLY A 313 8.48 14.89 2.72
N ARG A 314 8.94 13.69 3.06
CA ARG A 314 8.68 12.46 2.29
C ARG A 314 7.62 11.59 2.94
N GLY A 315 6.45 12.18 3.09
CA GLY A 315 5.23 11.60 3.60
C GLY A 315 4.11 12.61 3.40
N ALA A 316 2.87 12.19 3.64
CA ALA A 316 1.74 13.08 3.74
C ALA A 316 1.12 12.95 5.13
N PRO A 317 0.88 14.06 5.88
CA PRO A 317 0.19 13.98 7.17
C PRO A 317 -1.16 13.26 7.00
N ALA A 318 -1.41 12.25 7.81
CA ALA A 318 -2.62 11.44 7.70
C ALA A 318 -3.75 11.98 8.60
N VAL A 319 -4.91 12.23 8.03
CA VAL A 319 -6.16 12.48 8.77
C VAL A 319 -6.83 11.15 9.09
N GLY A 320 -7.02 10.30 8.08
CA GLY A 320 -7.64 8.99 8.16
C GLY A 320 -6.75 7.87 7.64
N ALA A 321 -7.37 6.73 7.38
CA ALA A 321 -6.69 5.51 6.97
C ALA A 321 -6.20 5.53 5.53
N PHE A 322 -6.77 6.37 4.65
CA PHE A 322 -6.52 6.34 3.21
C PHE A 322 -6.01 7.69 2.72
N PRO A 323 -5.02 7.72 1.80
CA PRO A 323 -4.48 8.96 1.27
C PRO A 323 -5.47 9.69 0.34
N SER A 324 -5.18 10.95 0.00
CA SER A 324 -6.10 11.85 -0.71
C SER A 324 -6.42 11.43 -2.15
N ASN A 325 -5.66 10.51 -2.75
CA ASN A 325 -5.94 9.98 -4.08
C ASN A 325 -7.09 8.97 -4.15
N PHE A 326 -7.66 8.56 -3.01
CA PHE A 326 -8.86 7.73 -2.95
C PHE A 326 -10.14 8.57 -2.81
N ALA A 327 -11.25 8.11 -3.39
CA ALA A 327 -12.56 8.76 -3.26
C ALA A 327 -13.07 8.84 -1.81
N PHE A 328 -12.51 8.02 -0.93
CA PHE A 328 -12.76 7.94 0.52
C PHE A 328 -11.51 8.32 1.34
N GLY A 329 -10.61 9.12 0.76
CA GLY A 329 -9.31 9.48 1.34
C GLY A 329 -9.39 10.61 2.36
N ASN A 330 -8.21 11.12 2.75
CA ASN A 330 -8.01 12.16 3.77
C ASN A 330 -8.96 13.36 3.68
N ASP A 331 -9.30 13.77 2.46
CA ASP A 331 -10.10 14.98 2.22
C ASP A 331 -11.59 14.79 2.52
N THR A 332 -12.02 13.55 2.79
CA THR A 332 -13.42 13.20 3.06
C THR A 332 -13.74 13.08 4.55
N VAL A 333 -12.73 13.09 5.41
CA VAL A 333 -12.84 12.90 6.85
C VAL A 333 -12.21 14.04 7.63
N SER A 334 -12.54 14.15 8.91
CA SER A 334 -12.03 15.19 9.80
C SER A 334 -11.54 14.58 11.11
N ALA A 335 -10.36 15.01 11.56
CA ALA A 335 -9.82 14.68 12.87
C ALA A 335 -9.23 15.95 13.52
N PRO A 336 -9.04 16.00 14.84
CA PRO A 336 -8.36 17.09 15.52
C PRO A 336 -6.93 17.29 14.96
N GLY A 337 -6.57 18.56 14.72
CA GLY A 337 -5.20 18.94 14.44
C GLY A 337 -4.33 18.97 15.69
N TYR A 338 -3.03 19.16 15.52
CA TYR A 338 -2.10 19.35 16.65
C TYR A 338 -2.46 20.60 17.44
N ASP A 339 -2.91 20.43 18.68
CA ASP A 339 -3.23 21.50 19.63
C ASP A 339 -2.86 21.09 21.06
N PRO A 340 -1.59 21.27 21.46
CA PRO A 340 -1.12 20.88 22.79
C PRO A 340 -1.79 21.66 23.93
N GLU A 341 -2.28 22.89 23.69
CA GLU A 341 -2.96 23.66 24.73
C GLU A 341 -4.39 23.13 24.94
N GLU A 342 -5.09 22.75 23.89
CA GLU A 342 -6.39 22.07 23.99
C GLU A 342 -6.23 20.69 24.64
N ALA A 343 -5.18 19.93 24.29
CA ALA A 343 -4.87 18.66 24.94
C ALA A 343 -4.70 18.79 26.46
N LYS A 344 -3.95 19.82 26.91
CA LYS A 344 -3.79 20.13 28.34
C LYS A 344 -5.13 20.44 29.00
N ARG A 345 -5.98 21.25 28.34
CA ARG A 345 -7.29 21.63 28.85
C ARG A 345 -8.22 20.41 28.99
N VAL A 346 -8.27 19.53 27.99
CA VAL A 346 -9.06 18.30 28.00
C VAL A 346 -8.65 17.39 29.17
N LEU A 347 -7.34 17.23 29.38
CA LEU A 347 -6.81 16.44 30.50
C LEU A 347 -7.18 17.04 31.83
N GLU A 348 -7.06 18.37 32.02
CA GLU A 348 -7.40 19.07 33.25
C GLU A 348 -8.90 18.95 33.59
N GLU A 349 -9.77 19.15 32.60
CA GLU A 349 -11.23 18.99 32.77
C GLU A 349 -11.62 17.57 33.16
N ALA A 350 -10.87 16.58 32.67
CA ALA A 350 -11.05 15.17 33.02
C ALA A 350 -10.44 14.79 34.37
N GLY A 351 -9.71 15.72 35.02
CA GLY A 351 -9.09 15.54 36.35
C GLY A 351 -7.69 14.96 36.31
N TRP A 352 -7.03 14.95 35.13
CA TRP A 352 -5.60 14.65 35.01
C TRP A 352 -4.78 15.92 35.24
N VAL A 353 -4.12 16.02 36.37
CA VAL A 353 -3.36 17.21 36.79
C VAL A 353 -1.99 16.81 37.35
N ASP A 354 -0.97 17.62 37.13
CA ASP A 354 0.33 17.49 37.77
C ASP A 354 0.22 18.08 39.17
N SER A 355 0.02 17.26 40.19
CA SER A 355 -0.22 17.70 41.56
C SER A 355 1.04 17.80 42.41
N ASP A 356 2.11 17.13 42.00
CA ASP A 356 3.41 17.14 42.73
C ASP A 356 4.49 17.99 42.02
N GLY A 357 4.24 18.44 40.79
CA GLY A 357 5.09 19.37 40.04
C GLY A 357 6.27 18.67 39.37
N ASP A 358 6.18 17.36 39.11
CA ASP A 358 7.25 16.60 38.44
C ASP A 358 7.14 16.60 36.90
N GLY A 359 6.07 17.23 36.33
CA GLY A 359 5.82 17.37 34.91
C GLY A 359 4.94 16.27 34.31
N VAL A 360 4.58 15.25 35.08
CA VAL A 360 3.67 14.17 34.65
C VAL A 360 2.34 14.31 35.38
N ARG A 361 1.26 14.19 34.61
CA ARG A 361 -0.10 14.30 35.17
C ARG A 361 -0.52 13.01 35.86
N GLU A 362 -1.39 13.14 36.87
CA GLU A 362 -2.00 12.00 37.54
C GLU A 362 -3.49 12.23 37.81
N LYS A 363 -4.25 11.13 37.95
CA LYS A 363 -5.66 11.13 38.33
C LYS A 363 -5.94 10.01 39.32
N GLY A 364 -6.40 10.36 40.52
CA GLY A 364 -6.71 9.35 41.55
C GLY A 364 -5.54 8.48 41.97
N GLY A 365 -4.31 9.00 41.88
CA GLY A 365 -3.07 8.28 42.19
C GLY A 365 -2.52 7.43 41.03
N GLN A 366 -3.17 7.43 39.88
CA GLN A 366 -2.66 6.82 38.64
C GLN A 366 -1.90 7.90 37.85
N ARG A 367 -0.64 7.60 37.49
CA ARG A 367 0.16 8.46 36.61
C ARG A 367 -0.31 8.34 35.18
N LEU A 368 -0.20 9.43 34.43
CA LEU A 368 -0.43 9.46 32.97
C LEU A 368 0.81 8.89 32.28
N HIS A 369 1.06 7.62 32.53
CA HIS A 369 2.16 6.84 31.96
C HIS A 369 1.59 5.91 30.90
N ILE A 370 2.23 5.87 29.71
CA ILE A 370 1.88 4.99 28.61
C ILE A 370 3.11 4.26 28.06
N VAL A 371 2.94 2.99 27.72
CA VAL A 371 3.90 2.19 26.97
C VAL A 371 3.53 2.23 25.48
N TRP A 372 4.38 2.90 24.70
CA TRP A 372 4.27 2.99 23.25
C TRP A 372 5.06 1.84 22.62
N LEU A 373 4.36 0.78 22.20
CA LEU A 373 4.97 -0.39 21.55
C LEU A 373 5.08 -0.16 20.04
N THR A 374 6.27 -0.41 19.47
CA THR A 374 6.53 -0.36 18.03
C THR A 374 7.71 -1.25 17.64
N TYR A 375 8.19 -1.15 16.38
CA TYR A 375 9.28 -2.00 15.88
C TYR A 375 10.20 -1.25 14.89
N PRO A 376 11.49 -1.66 14.77
CA PRO A 376 12.48 -0.96 13.95
C PRO A 376 12.45 -1.32 12.45
N GLY A 377 11.64 -2.31 12.02
CA GLY A 377 11.61 -2.79 10.64
C GLY A 377 11.05 -1.80 9.60
N ARG A 378 10.60 -0.63 10.05
CA ARG A 378 10.23 0.54 9.24
C ARG A 378 10.87 1.76 9.86
N GLN A 379 11.68 2.50 9.08
CA GLN A 379 12.43 3.64 9.59
C GLN A 379 11.56 4.76 10.18
N GLU A 380 10.32 4.89 9.73
CA GLU A 380 9.34 5.87 10.17
C GLU A 380 8.87 5.62 11.61
N LEU A 381 8.74 4.36 12.02
CA LEU A 381 8.15 4.00 13.31
C LEU A 381 9.01 4.41 14.54
N PRO A 382 10.34 4.18 14.55
CA PRO A 382 11.20 4.74 15.61
C PRO A 382 11.17 6.27 15.64
N LEU A 383 11.19 6.93 14.47
CA LEU A 383 11.12 8.39 14.37
C LEU A 383 9.79 8.93 14.91
N LEU A 384 8.68 8.25 14.58
CA LEU A 384 7.36 8.59 15.13
C LEU A 384 7.34 8.44 16.66
N ALA A 385 7.90 7.36 17.18
CA ALA A 385 7.95 7.13 18.63
C ALA A 385 8.75 8.22 19.37
N GLU A 386 9.89 8.67 18.81
CA GLU A 386 10.68 9.77 19.35
C GLU A 386 9.91 11.10 19.31
N SER A 387 9.23 11.40 18.19
CA SER A 387 8.38 12.58 18.05
C SER A 387 7.26 12.61 19.07
N VAL A 388 6.55 11.48 19.20
CA VAL A 388 5.43 11.33 20.15
C VAL A 388 5.90 11.43 21.59
N GLN A 389 7.03 10.80 21.95
CA GLN A 389 7.59 10.90 23.31
C GLN A 389 7.88 12.36 23.68
N PHE A 390 8.43 13.15 22.75
CA PHE A 390 8.71 14.55 22.97
C PHE A 390 7.41 15.37 23.10
N SER A 391 6.52 15.30 22.11
CA SER A 391 5.32 16.15 22.05
C SER A 391 4.32 15.84 23.16
N LEU A 392 4.12 14.57 23.50
CA LEU A 392 3.24 14.18 24.61
C LEU A 392 3.85 14.51 25.98
N GLY A 393 5.18 14.49 26.12
CA GLY A 393 5.87 14.95 27.33
C GLY A 393 5.55 16.41 27.65
N GLU A 394 5.46 17.29 26.66
CA GLU A 394 5.10 18.70 26.82
C GLU A 394 3.67 18.94 27.35
N ILE A 395 2.79 17.95 27.25
CA ILE A 395 1.40 18.03 27.72
C ILE A 395 1.14 17.20 29.00
N GLY A 396 2.20 16.56 29.54
CA GLY A 396 2.18 15.88 30.83
C GLY A 396 2.03 14.36 30.77
N PHE A 397 2.30 13.72 29.64
CA PHE A 397 2.45 12.26 29.58
C PHE A 397 3.88 11.84 29.92
N GLU A 398 4.01 10.70 30.57
CA GLU A 398 5.26 9.94 30.65
C GLU A 398 5.16 8.81 29.60
N VAL A 399 5.96 8.90 28.53
CA VAL A 399 5.92 7.93 27.43
C VAL A 399 7.14 7.01 27.51
N GLU A 400 6.90 5.73 27.77
CA GLU A 400 7.90 4.66 27.64
C GLU A 400 7.86 4.09 26.23
N VAL A 401 8.93 4.28 25.44
CA VAL A 401 9.04 3.72 24.10
C VAL A 401 9.63 2.32 24.16
N ASN A 402 8.86 1.31 23.71
CA ASN A 402 9.30 -0.06 23.53
C ASN A 402 9.39 -0.36 22.02
N CYS A 403 10.53 -0.02 21.39
CA CYS A 403 10.81 -0.29 19.98
C CYS A 403 11.61 -1.60 19.86
N THR A 404 10.95 -2.69 19.44
CA THR A 404 11.56 -4.02 19.46
C THR A 404 11.13 -4.89 18.26
N ALA A 405 12.04 -5.71 17.76
CA ALA A 405 11.73 -6.73 16.74
C ALA A 405 10.74 -7.80 17.25
N ASN A 406 10.66 -8.00 18.58
CA ASN A 406 9.75 -8.97 19.21
C ASN A 406 8.33 -8.42 19.47
N HIS A 407 7.94 -7.30 18.84
CA HIS A 407 6.67 -6.62 19.06
C HIS A 407 5.43 -7.55 18.83
N THR A 408 5.51 -8.47 17.88
CA THR A 408 4.40 -9.40 17.59
C THR A 408 4.06 -10.32 18.75
N SER A 409 5.05 -10.78 19.52
CA SER A 409 4.83 -11.56 20.74
C SER A 409 4.33 -10.67 21.89
N ILE A 410 4.92 -9.46 22.04
CA ILE A 410 4.55 -8.55 23.14
C ILE A 410 3.11 -8.08 23.01
N ARG A 411 2.65 -7.72 21.80
CA ARG A 411 1.28 -7.22 21.57
C ARG A 411 0.17 -8.22 21.92
N THR A 412 0.49 -9.52 22.05
CA THR A 412 -0.49 -10.54 22.47
C THR A 412 -0.79 -10.45 23.96
N ASP A 413 0.07 -9.80 24.74
CA ASP A 413 -0.16 -9.49 26.16
C ASP A 413 -0.64 -8.04 26.28
N THR A 414 -1.94 -7.83 26.37
CA THR A 414 -2.55 -6.50 26.48
C THR A 414 -2.20 -5.75 27.76
N SER A 415 -1.53 -6.37 28.73
CA SER A 415 -1.00 -5.70 29.91
C SER A 415 0.39 -5.10 29.70
N ALA A 416 1.05 -5.38 28.55
CA ALA A 416 2.43 -4.98 28.29
C ALA A 416 2.56 -3.71 27.46
N TRP A 417 1.46 -3.09 27.03
CA TRP A 417 1.44 -1.89 26.20
C TRP A 417 0.11 -1.12 26.32
N ASP A 418 0.15 0.17 26.05
CA ASP A 418 -1.01 1.05 26.05
C ASP A 418 -1.37 1.55 24.66
N VAL A 419 -0.36 1.73 23.79
CA VAL A 419 -0.50 2.16 22.41
C VAL A 419 0.41 1.28 21.53
N TYR A 420 -0.13 0.71 20.44
CA TYR A 420 0.65 -0.06 19.49
C TYR A 420 0.73 0.68 18.16
N ALA A 421 1.93 1.17 17.82
CA ALA A 421 2.20 1.83 16.55
C ALA A 421 2.75 0.86 15.51
N SER A 422 2.18 0.89 14.31
CA SER A 422 2.53 -0.01 13.22
C SER A 422 2.30 0.64 11.85
N ALA A 423 2.73 -0.06 10.80
CA ALA A 423 2.49 0.29 9.41
C ALA A 423 1.57 -0.73 8.76
N LEU A 424 0.61 -0.27 7.97
CA LEU A 424 -0.30 -1.12 7.22
C LEU A 424 -0.57 -0.52 5.83
N VAL A 425 -0.63 -1.34 4.79
CA VAL A 425 -1.25 -0.98 3.52
C VAL A 425 -2.75 -1.14 3.71
N THR A 426 -3.49 -0.03 3.74
CA THR A 426 -4.90 -0.03 4.12
C THR A 426 -5.83 -0.40 2.99
N ALA A 427 -5.43 -0.11 1.74
CA ALA A 427 -6.17 -0.51 0.56
C ALA A 427 -5.24 -1.23 -0.44
N PRO A 428 -4.71 -2.45 -0.09
CA PRO A 428 -3.86 -3.21 -1.01
C PRO A 428 -4.60 -3.62 -2.28
N THR A 429 -5.92 -3.65 -2.20
CA THR A 429 -6.83 -4.00 -3.29
C THR A 429 -7.54 -2.79 -3.91
N GLY A 430 -7.14 -1.54 -3.58
CA GLY A 430 -7.87 -0.35 -4.00
C GLY A 430 -9.24 -0.18 -3.36
N ASP A 431 -9.75 -1.19 -2.67
CA ASP A 431 -11.05 -1.22 -2.00
C ASP A 431 -10.91 -1.00 -0.48
N PRO A 432 -11.81 -0.26 0.18
CA PRO A 432 -11.72 0.05 1.60
C PRO A 432 -12.03 -1.13 2.53
N GLU A 433 -12.72 -2.18 2.06
CA GLU A 433 -13.24 -3.28 2.88
C GLU A 433 -12.13 -3.94 3.70
N TYR A 434 -10.96 -4.15 3.09
CA TYR A 434 -9.83 -4.82 3.74
C TYR A 434 -9.43 -4.16 5.07
N PHE A 435 -9.29 -2.85 5.10
CA PHE A 435 -8.85 -2.14 6.31
C PHE A 435 -9.85 -2.35 7.45
N PHE A 436 -11.11 -2.16 7.18
CA PHE A 436 -12.14 -2.26 8.21
C PHE A 436 -12.33 -3.70 8.69
N SER A 437 -12.48 -4.65 7.78
CA SER A 437 -12.70 -6.06 8.11
C SER A 437 -11.49 -6.70 8.82
N ALA A 438 -10.28 -6.32 8.43
CA ALA A 438 -9.07 -6.88 9.04
C ALA A 438 -8.66 -6.18 10.33
N THR A 439 -9.01 -4.88 10.52
CA THR A 439 -8.37 -4.04 11.55
C THR A 439 -9.35 -3.37 12.51
N CYS A 440 -10.57 -2.97 12.07
CA CYS A 440 -11.39 -2.05 12.85
C CYS A 440 -12.63 -2.67 13.48
N VAL A 441 -13.32 -3.59 12.78
CA VAL A 441 -14.55 -4.19 13.31
C VAL A 441 -14.29 -5.02 14.56
N THR A 442 -15.31 -5.20 15.36
CA THR A 442 -15.25 -5.97 16.61
C THR A 442 -14.69 -7.37 16.37
N GLY A 443 -13.59 -7.70 17.04
CA GLY A 443 -12.93 -9.01 16.92
C GLY A 443 -12.13 -9.23 15.64
N ALA A 444 -11.89 -8.21 14.84
CA ALA A 444 -11.03 -8.32 13.66
C ALA A 444 -9.62 -8.79 14.02
N PRO A 445 -8.95 -9.58 13.15
CA PRO A 445 -7.69 -10.25 13.48
C PRO A 445 -6.52 -9.28 13.75
N LYS A 446 -6.60 -8.04 13.27
CA LYS A 446 -5.61 -6.98 13.51
C LYS A 446 -6.12 -5.88 14.44
N ASN A 447 -7.28 -6.03 15.04
CA ASN A 447 -7.81 -5.15 16.08
C ASN A 447 -7.18 -5.54 17.43
N PHE A 448 -5.90 -5.21 17.59
CA PHE A 448 -5.14 -5.61 18.78
C PHE A 448 -5.52 -4.82 20.02
N GLY A 449 -6.02 -3.59 19.84
CA GLY A 449 -6.47 -2.72 20.91
C GLY A 449 -7.80 -3.11 21.54
N GLY A 450 -8.56 -4.01 20.90
CA GLY A 450 -9.87 -4.43 21.38
C GLY A 450 -10.97 -3.39 21.23
N TYR A 451 -10.84 -2.48 20.27
CA TYR A 451 -11.88 -1.51 19.91
C TYR A 451 -13.17 -2.23 19.48
N SER A 452 -14.32 -1.71 19.87
CA SER A 452 -15.62 -2.25 19.51
C SER A 452 -16.66 -1.12 19.41
N ASN A 453 -17.30 -1.00 18.26
CA ASN A 453 -18.37 -0.05 18.03
C ASN A 453 -19.47 -0.68 17.15
N PRO A 454 -20.71 -0.83 17.66
CA PRO A 454 -21.80 -1.48 16.92
C PRO A 454 -22.21 -0.74 15.63
N ASP A 455 -22.07 0.59 15.57
CA ASP A 455 -22.40 1.36 14.39
C ASP A 455 -21.35 1.11 13.28
N LEU A 456 -20.07 0.98 13.65
CA LEU A 456 -19.02 0.57 12.73
C LEU A 456 -19.25 -0.84 12.17
N ASP A 457 -19.61 -1.79 13.05
CA ASP A 457 -19.90 -3.17 12.65
C ASP A 457 -21.08 -3.24 11.65
N ALA A 458 -22.14 -2.46 11.90
CA ALA A 458 -23.29 -2.39 10.99
C ALA A 458 -22.97 -1.74 9.64
N LEU A 459 -22.09 -0.74 9.61
CA LEU A 459 -21.59 -0.14 8.35
C LEU A 459 -20.72 -1.12 7.58
N ALA A 460 -19.91 -1.93 8.27
CA ALA A 460 -19.07 -2.94 7.64
C ALA A 460 -19.90 -4.06 6.98
N GLU A 461 -21.01 -4.48 7.59
CA GLU A 461 -21.96 -5.40 6.97
C GLU A 461 -22.54 -4.82 5.68
N GLN A 462 -22.95 -3.54 5.68
CA GLN A 462 -23.46 -2.89 4.49
C GLN A 462 -22.38 -2.78 3.39
N LEU A 463 -21.14 -2.41 3.76
CA LEU A 463 -20.02 -2.31 2.82
C LEU A 463 -19.74 -3.65 2.13
N SER A 464 -19.83 -4.76 2.87
CA SER A 464 -19.52 -6.10 2.35
C SER A 464 -20.49 -6.58 1.27
N GLU A 465 -21.70 -6.00 1.18
CA GLU A 465 -22.74 -6.38 0.23
C GLU A 465 -23.01 -5.32 -0.86
N GLU A 466 -22.41 -4.12 -0.76
CA GLU A 466 -22.67 -3.01 -1.69
C GLU A 466 -21.80 -3.11 -2.95
N PHE A 467 -22.42 -3.15 -4.13
CA PHE A 467 -21.74 -3.20 -5.44
C PHE A 467 -21.49 -1.83 -6.07
N ASP A 468 -22.23 -0.78 -5.65
CA ASP A 468 -22.04 0.57 -6.15
C ASP A 468 -20.78 1.20 -5.54
N THR A 469 -19.79 1.50 -6.35
CA THR A 469 -18.48 2.03 -5.91
C THR A 469 -18.59 3.38 -5.20
N GLY A 470 -19.55 4.23 -5.62
CA GLY A 470 -19.80 5.52 -4.97
C GLY A 470 -20.35 5.35 -3.55
N LYS A 471 -21.30 4.42 -3.37
CA LYS A 471 -21.83 4.10 -2.04
C LYS A 471 -20.81 3.41 -1.15
N ARG A 472 -19.95 2.56 -1.73
CA ARG A 472 -18.81 1.98 -0.99
C ARG A 472 -17.90 3.08 -0.46
N ALA A 473 -17.61 4.11 -1.26
CA ALA A 473 -16.80 5.25 -0.84
C ALA A 473 -17.50 6.06 0.28
N GLU A 474 -18.81 6.29 0.18
CA GLU A 474 -19.61 6.94 1.23
C GLU A 474 -19.60 6.15 2.55
N LEU A 475 -19.77 4.82 2.49
CA LEU A 475 -19.70 3.93 3.66
C LEU A 475 -18.31 3.97 4.29
N ALA A 476 -17.26 3.89 3.49
CA ALA A 476 -15.88 3.96 3.96
C ALA A 476 -15.56 5.28 4.66
N THR A 477 -16.06 6.41 4.12
CA THR A 477 -15.94 7.72 4.76
C THR A 477 -16.65 7.76 6.12
N GLN A 478 -17.87 7.23 6.21
CA GLN A 478 -18.62 7.15 7.47
C GLN A 478 -17.91 6.28 8.50
N MET A 479 -17.41 5.11 8.09
CA MET A 479 -16.67 4.19 8.95
C MET A 479 -15.37 4.82 9.48
N GLN A 480 -14.62 5.53 8.63
CA GLN A 480 -13.44 6.27 9.09
C GLN A 480 -13.83 7.34 10.12
N GLN A 481 -14.90 8.11 9.86
CA GLN A 481 -15.30 9.16 10.79
C GLN A 481 -15.68 8.59 12.17
N VAL A 482 -16.37 7.42 12.22
CA VAL A 482 -16.69 6.74 13.50
C VAL A 482 -15.41 6.42 14.29
N ILE A 483 -14.38 5.86 13.66
CA ILE A 483 -13.14 5.51 14.38
C ILE A 483 -12.31 6.74 14.77
N LEU A 484 -12.44 7.84 14.04
CA LEU A 484 -11.79 9.12 14.36
C LEU A 484 -12.49 9.84 15.51
N ASP A 485 -13.83 9.85 15.53
CA ASP A 485 -14.62 10.45 16.60
C ASP A 485 -14.45 9.73 17.95
N ASP A 486 -14.13 8.43 17.92
CA ASP A 486 -13.82 7.63 19.09
C ASP A 486 -12.34 7.71 19.53
N ASP A 487 -11.48 8.44 18.78
CA ASP A 487 -10.03 8.46 18.97
C ASP A 487 -9.42 7.05 19.13
N ALA A 488 -9.97 6.08 18.37
CA ALA A 488 -9.58 4.67 18.48
C ALA A 488 -8.30 4.37 17.74
N TYR A 489 -8.07 5.08 16.63
CA TYR A 489 -6.93 4.96 15.75
C TYR A 489 -6.32 6.36 15.49
N LEU A 490 -5.02 6.45 15.61
CA LEU A 490 -4.24 7.67 15.42
C LEU A 490 -3.42 7.51 14.15
N PHE A 491 -3.81 8.18 13.09
CA PHE A 491 -3.09 8.16 11.82
C PHE A 491 -2.04 9.27 11.81
N ALA A 492 -0.77 8.92 11.58
CA ALA A 492 0.33 9.87 11.63
C ALA A 492 0.73 10.35 10.24
N SER A 493 1.05 9.43 9.33
CA SER A 493 1.50 9.78 7.98
C SER A 493 1.19 8.66 7.00
N HIS A 494 0.83 9.01 5.76
CA HIS A 494 0.91 8.11 4.62
C HIS A 494 2.33 8.07 4.07
N LEU A 495 2.78 6.89 3.63
CA LEU A 495 4.07 6.73 2.98
C LEU A 495 4.03 7.35 1.59
N THR A 496 4.94 8.28 1.34
CA THR A 496 5.32 8.67 -0.02
C THR A 496 6.48 7.77 -0.45
N MET A 497 6.17 6.79 -1.29
CA MET A 497 7.19 5.90 -1.86
C MET A 497 8.06 6.67 -2.84
N GLY A 498 9.37 6.48 -2.75
CA GLY A 498 10.34 7.14 -3.64
C GLY A 498 11.28 6.15 -4.29
N ILE A 499 11.45 6.28 -5.61
CA ILE A 499 12.49 5.60 -6.38
C ILE A 499 13.48 6.65 -6.88
N VAL A 500 14.76 6.43 -6.60
CA VAL A 500 15.85 7.24 -7.13
C VAL A 500 16.55 6.45 -8.21
N SER A 501 16.70 7.04 -9.40
CA SER A 501 17.38 6.43 -10.53
C SER A 501 18.46 7.36 -11.12
N ARG A 502 19.45 6.79 -11.81
CA ARG A 502 20.43 7.56 -12.60
C ARG A 502 19.73 8.24 -13.79
N ALA A 503 20.18 9.40 -14.20
CA ALA A 503 19.57 10.23 -15.24
C ALA A 503 19.32 9.53 -16.60
N GLY A 504 20.05 8.46 -16.91
CA GLY A 504 19.85 7.66 -18.13
C GLY A 504 18.79 6.55 -18.00
N VAL A 505 18.15 6.41 -16.85
CA VAL A 505 17.10 5.40 -16.62
C VAL A 505 15.74 6.01 -16.94
N SER A 506 14.87 5.25 -17.61
CA SER A 506 13.48 5.60 -17.86
C SER A 506 12.57 4.37 -17.72
N GLY A 507 11.27 4.61 -17.51
CA GLY A 507 10.26 3.54 -17.36
C GLY A 507 10.29 2.82 -16.02
N ILE A 508 10.90 3.42 -14.99
CA ILE A 508 10.77 3.02 -13.59
C ILE A 508 10.18 4.18 -12.80
N ALA A 509 9.09 3.91 -12.12
CA ALA A 509 8.44 4.84 -11.22
C ALA A 509 7.74 4.07 -10.10
N PRO A 510 7.58 4.65 -8.90
CA PRO A 510 6.76 4.02 -7.88
C PRO A 510 5.30 4.05 -8.30
N HIS A 511 4.55 3.01 -7.90
CA HIS A 511 3.11 2.91 -8.10
C HIS A 511 2.40 2.90 -6.73
N PRO A 512 1.18 3.45 -6.60
CA PRO A 512 0.47 3.52 -5.31
C PRO A 512 0.27 2.17 -4.61
N CYS A 513 0.20 1.06 -5.35
CA CYS A 513 0.13 -0.29 -4.77
C CYS A 513 1.48 -0.93 -4.49
N ASP A 514 2.62 -0.33 -4.93
CA ASP A 514 3.96 -0.89 -4.71
C ASP A 514 4.22 -2.21 -5.48
N TYR A 515 3.55 -2.44 -6.65
CA TYR A 515 3.62 -3.74 -7.35
C TYR A 515 4.34 -3.74 -8.69
N TYR A 516 4.51 -2.62 -9.39
CA TYR A 516 4.91 -2.59 -10.82
C TYR A 516 6.19 -1.78 -11.03
N GLU A 517 7.33 -2.25 -10.52
CA GLU A 517 8.59 -1.51 -10.59
C GLU A 517 9.42 -1.88 -11.84
N VAL A 518 9.58 -3.19 -12.13
CA VAL A 518 10.32 -3.68 -13.30
C VAL A 518 9.32 -4.11 -14.37
N THR A 519 9.17 -3.29 -15.39
CA THR A 519 8.18 -3.48 -16.47
C THR A 519 8.85 -3.59 -17.84
N ALA A 520 8.10 -3.97 -18.88
CA ALA A 520 8.59 -3.99 -20.25
C ALA A 520 9.04 -2.60 -20.76
N GLY A 521 8.54 -1.52 -20.15
CA GLY A 521 8.89 -0.14 -20.48
C GLY A 521 10.21 0.35 -19.91
N LEU A 522 10.87 -0.42 -19.05
CA LEU A 522 12.15 -0.07 -18.43
C LEU A 522 13.26 0.01 -19.49
N ALA A 523 14.00 1.13 -19.51
CA ALA A 523 15.06 1.35 -20.49
C ALA A 523 16.27 2.10 -19.91
N LEU A 524 17.45 1.86 -20.50
CA LEU A 524 18.67 2.62 -20.31
C LEU A 524 18.96 3.45 -21.57
N ALA A 525 19.29 4.75 -21.39
CA ALA A 525 19.65 5.66 -22.47
C ALA A 525 21.15 5.62 -22.78
#